data_dff8603c005bd12db118d4be36c10828
#
_entry.id   dff8603c005bd12db118d4be36c10828
#
_cell.length_a   1.000
_cell.length_b   1.000
_cell.length_c   1.000
_cell.angle_alpha   90.00
_cell.angle_beta   90.00
_cell.angle_gamma   90.00
#
_symmetry.space_group_name_H-M   'P 1'
#
loop_
_entity.id
_entity.type
_entity.pdbx_description
1 polymer ?
#
loop_
_entity_poly.entity_id
_entity_poly.type
_entity_poly.pdbx_seq_one_letter_code
_entity_poly.pdbx_strand_id
1 'polypeptide(L)'
;MENERKDKVNSIDHLSDVDMERMIMSGSTDMVVFDLDGTLADIEPYLHFLVQHPDSPRDWYGFHESVYGATPKADVLAMYSLYAMREIEVVILTSRQRDWEDVSTDWLWKWGVDYDRLIMRGMKDKRSAPE
;
A
#
# COMPACT_ATOMS: atom_id res chain seq x y z
N MET A 1 -13.89 13.50 4.97
CA MET A 1 -12.64 12.75 5.22
C MET A 1 -12.53 11.48 4.40
N GLU A 2 -13.58 10.68 4.33
CA GLU A 2 -13.56 9.49 3.47
C GLU A 2 -13.39 9.84 2.00
N ASN A 3 -14.05 10.89 1.54
CA ASN A 3 -13.92 11.32 0.15
C ASN A 3 -12.50 11.78 -0.18
N GLU A 4 -11.84 12.45 0.75
CA GLU A 4 -10.45 12.86 0.57
C GLU A 4 -9.52 11.67 0.41
N ARG A 5 -9.73 10.62 1.22
CA ARG A 5 -8.90 9.42 1.12
C ARG A 5 -9.08 8.74 -0.23
N LYS A 6 -10.33 8.63 -0.69
CA LYS A 6 -10.63 7.96 -1.95
C LYS A 6 -10.12 8.74 -3.15
N ASP A 7 -10.16 10.06 -3.09
CA ASP A 7 -9.67 10.91 -4.16
C ASP A 7 -8.16 10.80 -4.35
N LYS A 8 -7.44 10.33 -3.32
CA LYS A 8 -6.00 10.17 -3.37
C LYS A 8 -5.55 8.83 -3.92
N VAL A 9 -6.50 7.93 -4.23
CA VAL A 9 -6.17 6.58 -4.69
C VAL A 9 -6.07 6.56 -6.21
N ASN A 10 -4.96 6.04 -6.71
CA ASN A 10 -4.71 5.87 -8.13
C ASN A 10 -4.43 4.40 -8.44
N SER A 11 -4.87 3.95 -9.61
CA SER A 11 -4.61 2.58 -10.04
C SER A 11 -3.35 2.52 -10.88
N ILE A 12 -2.46 1.59 -10.55
CA ILE A 12 -1.24 1.38 -11.34
C ILE A 12 -1.49 0.64 -12.63
N ASP A 13 -2.72 0.14 -12.86
CA ASP A 13 -3.07 -0.51 -14.11
C ASP A 13 -2.98 0.43 -15.31
N HIS A 14 -3.13 1.72 -15.07
CA HIS A 14 -3.10 2.72 -16.14
C HIS A 14 -1.70 3.26 -16.40
N LEU A 15 -0.71 2.71 -15.70
CA LEU A 15 0.66 3.21 -15.77
C LEU A 15 1.57 2.14 -16.34
N SER A 16 2.37 2.50 -17.35
CA SER A 16 3.49 1.68 -17.76
C SER A 16 4.63 1.85 -16.72
N ASP A 17 5.63 0.98 -16.77
CA ASP A 17 6.78 1.09 -15.89
C ASP A 17 7.46 2.45 -16.06
N VAL A 18 7.54 2.93 -17.30
CA VAL A 18 8.14 4.23 -17.60
C VAL A 18 7.31 5.37 -17.01
N ASP A 19 5.98 5.29 -17.15
CA ASP A 19 5.10 6.32 -16.61
C ASP A 19 5.16 6.35 -15.09
N MET A 20 5.20 5.19 -14.46
CA MET A 20 5.31 5.10 -13.01
C MET A 20 6.62 5.69 -12.52
N GLU A 21 7.73 5.33 -13.19
CA GLU A 21 9.04 5.88 -12.86
C GLU A 21 9.05 7.40 -13.02
N ARG A 22 8.49 7.90 -14.12
CA ARG A 22 8.40 9.32 -14.36
C ARG A 22 7.57 10.03 -13.30
N MET A 23 6.46 9.44 -12.89
CA MET A 23 5.60 9.99 -11.84
C MET A 23 6.35 10.11 -10.51
N ILE A 24 7.15 9.10 -10.18
CA ILE A 24 7.92 9.09 -8.93
C ILE A 24 9.09 10.09 -9.02
N MET A 25 9.77 10.15 -10.17
CA MET A 25 11.01 10.89 -10.31
C MET A 25 10.84 12.34 -10.70
N SER A 26 9.77 12.69 -11.43
CA SER A 26 9.63 14.03 -12.02
C SER A 26 8.59 14.91 -11.36
N GLY A 27 7.99 14.47 -10.28
CA GLY A 27 7.01 15.27 -9.56
C GLY A 27 7.68 16.37 -8.74
N SER A 28 7.29 16.49 -7.51
CA SER A 28 7.95 17.37 -6.57
C SER A 28 9.37 16.89 -6.32
N THR A 29 10.28 17.82 -6.06
CA THR A 29 11.65 17.48 -5.65
C THR A 29 11.68 16.76 -4.30
N ASP A 30 10.64 16.93 -3.50
CA ASP A 30 10.57 16.38 -2.15
C ASP A 30 9.39 15.41 -2.06
N MET A 31 9.67 14.14 -2.31
CA MET A 31 8.68 13.08 -2.26
C MET A 31 9.29 11.87 -1.57
N VAL A 32 8.50 11.20 -0.75
CA VAL A 32 8.89 9.91 -0.17
C VAL A 32 7.84 8.86 -0.55
N VAL A 33 8.30 7.68 -0.89
CA VAL A 33 7.44 6.56 -1.27
C VAL A 33 7.59 5.45 -0.25
N PHE A 34 6.47 5.00 0.31
CA PHE A 34 6.45 3.86 1.23
C PHE A 34 5.67 2.72 0.60
N ASP A 35 6.21 1.51 0.73
CA ASP A 35 5.44 0.30 0.49
C ASP A 35 4.54 0.06 1.71
N LEU A 36 3.44 -0.66 1.51
CA LEU A 36 2.48 -0.93 2.59
C LEU A 36 2.83 -2.22 3.32
N ASP A 37 2.65 -3.36 2.66
CA ASP A 37 2.87 -4.66 3.30
C ASP A 37 4.36 -4.95 3.47
N GLY A 38 4.76 -5.24 4.71
CA GLY A 38 6.15 -5.52 5.02
C GLY A 38 6.99 -4.28 5.26
N THR A 39 6.45 -3.09 5.02
CA THR A 39 7.15 -1.83 5.26
C THR A 39 6.43 -1.03 6.34
N LEU A 40 5.26 -0.45 6.02
CA LEU A 40 4.46 0.23 7.04
C LEU A 40 3.75 -0.78 7.95
N ALA A 41 3.17 -1.82 7.37
CA ALA A 41 2.43 -2.83 8.10
C ALA A 41 3.31 -4.05 8.37
N ASP A 42 3.31 -4.50 9.61
CA ASP A 42 3.98 -5.75 9.97
C ASP A 42 3.09 -6.91 9.60
N ILE A 43 3.40 -7.55 8.50
CA ILE A 43 2.61 -8.67 7.97
C ILE A 43 3.12 -10.02 8.41
N GLU A 44 4.21 -10.08 9.16
CA GLU A 44 4.82 -11.37 9.53
C GLU A 44 3.83 -12.35 10.16
N PRO A 45 2.95 -11.94 11.09
CA PRO A 45 1.98 -12.86 11.67
C PRO A 45 0.98 -13.45 10.66
N TYR A 46 0.87 -12.86 9.48
CA TYR A 46 -0.13 -13.23 8.47
C TYR A 46 0.47 -13.94 7.27
N LEU A 47 1.79 -14.14 7.25
CA LEU A 47 2.46 -14.78 6.11
C LEU A 47 2.03 -16.22 5.89
N HIS A 48 1.51 -16.88 6.92
CA HIS A 48 1.04 -18.26 6.79
C HIS A 48 -0.09 -18.40 5.76
N PHE A 49 -0.87 -17.34 5.51
CA PHE A 49 -1.89 -17.37 4.47
C PHE A 49 -1.30 -17.48 3.07
N LEU A 50 -0.05 -17.05 2.92
CA LEU A 50 0.62 -16.96 1.62
C LEU A 50 1.57 -18.11 1.35
N VAL A 51 1.66 -19.08 2.27
CA VAL A 51 2.48 -20.27 2.05
C VAL A 51 1.77 -21.14 1.02
N GLN A 52 2.48 -21.39 -0.08
CA GLN A 52 1.93 -22.22 -1.14
C GLN A 52 2.32 -23.68 -0.92
N HIS A 53 1.32 -24.54 -0.88
CA HIS A 53 1.51 -25.98 -0.77
C HIS A 53 1.12 -26.65 -2.09
N PRO A 54 1.65 -27.85 -2.39
CA PRO A 54 1.28 -28.54 -3.63
C PRO A 54 -0.21 -28.74 -3.82
N ASP A 55 -0.95 -28.89 -2.71
CA ASP A 55 -2.37 -29.21 -2.74
C ASP A 55 -3.28 -28.03 -2.43
N SER A 56 -2.73 -26.85 -2.16
CA SER A 56 -3.56 -25.69 -1.87
C SER A 56 -2.89 -24.41 -2.33
N PRO A 57 -3.66 -23.52 -2.98
CA PRO A 57 -3.15 -22.23 -3.40
C PRO A 57 -2.95 -21.29 -2.23
N ARG A 58 -2.24 -20.19 -2.48
CA ARG A 58 -2.12 -19.11 -1.51
C ARG A 58 -3.48 -18.53 -1.21
N ASP A 59 -3.73 -18.24 0.05
CA ASP A 59 -4.99 -17.66 0.48
C ASP A 59 -4.89 -16.14 0.57
N TRP A 60 -4.94 -15.49 -0.57
CA TRP A 60 -4.88 -14.03 -0.63
C TRP A 60 -6.06 -13.37 0.04
N TYR A 61 -7.25 -13.99 -0.05
CA TYR A 61 -8.42 -13.44 0.61
C TYR A 61 -8.26 -13.44 2.12
N GLY A 62 -7.85 -14.57 2.69
CA GLY A 62 -7.62 -14.67 4.14
C GLY A 62 -6.54 -13.70 4.61
N PHE A 63 -5.49 -13.55 3.81
CA PHE A 63 -4.43 -12.60 4.10
C PHE A 63 -4.97 -11.17 4.20
N HIS A 64 -5.64 -10.69 3.16
CA HIS A 64 -6.12 -9.31 3.13
C HIS A 64 -7.19 -9.06 4.18
N GLU A 65 -8.06 -10.02 4.43
CA GLU A 65 -9.09 -9.90 5.46
C GLU A 65 -8.46 -9.78 6.85
N SER A 66 -7.43 -10.58 7.11
CA SER A 66 -6.80 -10.65 8.43
C SER A 66 -5.80 -9.53 8.68
N VAL A 67 -5.14 -9.06 7.64
CA VAL A 67 -4.04 -8.09 7.77
C VAL A 67 -4.53 -6.70 8.23
N TYR A 68 -5.84 -6.46 8.22
CA TYR A 68 -6.39 -5.25 8.83
C TYR A 68 -6.00 -5.14 10.31
N GLY A 69 -5.80 -6.27 10.98
CA GLY A 69 -5.36 -6.32 12.37
C GLY A 69 -3.86 -6.12 12.56
N ALA A 70 -3.10 -5.96 11.49
CA ALA A 70 -1.65 -5.78 11.60
C ALA A 70 -1.31 -4.50 12.32
N THR A 71 -0.20 -4.54 13.06
CA THR A 71 0.35 -3.33 13.66
C THR A 71 1.36 -2.70 12.71
N PRO A 72 1.55 -1.38 12.78
CA PRO A 72 2.59 -0.75 11.97
C PRO A 72 3.97 -1.08 12.53
N LYS A 73 4.98 -1.06 11.67
CA LYS A 73 6.35 -1.14 12.12
C LYS A 73 6.72 0.20 12.72
N ALA A 74 7.05 0.20 14.01
CA ALA A 74 7.23 1.43 14.78
C ALA A 74 8.32 2.34 14.21
N ASP A 75 9.42 1.77 13.75
CA ASP A 75 10.53 2.53 13.16
C ASP A 75 10.13 3.18 11.84
N VAL A 76 9.38 2.47 11.00
CA VAL A 76 8.92 3.02 9.73
C VAL A 76 7.85 4.08 9.95
N LEU A 77 6.95 3.86 10.91
CA LEU A 77 5.92 4.85 11.24
C LEU A 77 6.55 6.13 11.77
N ALA A 78 7.59 6.01 12.59
CA ALA A 78 8.32 7.18 13.07
C ALA A 78 8.99 7.93 11.92
N MET A 79 9.57 7.21 10.98
CA MET A 79 10.16 7.82 9.78
C MET A 79 9.11 8.55 8.96
N TYR A 80 7.95 7.92 8.75
CA TYR A 80 6.82 8.57 8.08
C TYR A 80 6.46 9.90 8.76
N SER A 81 6.37 9.88 10.10
CA SER A 81 5.98 11.08 10.85
C SER A 81 6.96 12.23 10.66
N LEU A 82 8.26 11.93 10.57
CA LEU A 82 9.27 12.95 10.32
C LEU A 82 9.08 13.60 8.95
N TYR A 83 8.79 12.81 7.93
CA TYR A 83 8.53 13.35 6.60
C TYR A 83 7.24 14.16 6.55
N ALA A 84 6.18 13.67 7.21
CA ALA A 84 4.91 14.37 7.27
C ALA A 84 5.04 15.73 7.92
N MET A 85 5.85 15.83 8.97
CA MET A 85 6.10 17.10 9.66
C MET A 85 6.83 18.12 8.79
N ARG A 86 7.54 17.66 7.79
CA ARG A 86 8.31 18.53 6.89
C ARG A 86 7.53 18.90 5.62
N GLU A 87 6.26 18.53 5.57
CA GLU A 87 5.41 18.80 4.40
C GLU A 87 5.95 18.18 3.11
N ILE A 88 6.62 17.05 3.24
CA ILE A 88 7.11 16.29 2.09
C ILE A 88 5.96 15.45 1.55
N GLU A 89 5.80 15.39 0.24
CA GLU A 89 4.76 14.58 -0.37
C GLU A 89 4.96 13.11 -0.01
N VAL A 90 3.92 12.47 0.52
CA VAL A 90 3.95 11.07 0.92
C VAL A 90 3.11 10.26 -0.05
N VAL A 91 3.74 9.27 -0.67
CA VAL A 91 3.10 8.35 -1.60
C VAL A 91 3.16 6.95 -1.01
N ILE A 92 2.02 6.27 -0.95
CA ILE A 92 1.96 4.86 -0.59
C ILE A 92 1.81 4.07 -1.88
N LEU A 93 2.73 3.15 -2.13
CA LEU A 93 2.72 2.30 -3.32
C LEU A 93 2.54 0.86 -2.86
N THR A 94 1.49 0.19 -3.35
CA THR A 94 1.21 -1.18 -2.93
C THR A 94 0.79 -2.04 -4.11
N SER A 95 1.14 -3.32 -4.04
CA SER A 95 0.69 -4.29 -5.04
C SER A 95 -0.71 -4.83 -4.75
N ARG A 96 -1.36 -4.38 -3.67
CA ARG A 96 -2.74 -4.78 -3.41
C ARG A 96 -3.64 -4.29 -4.52
N GLN A 97 -4.61 -5.13 -4.89
CA GLN A 97 -5.63 -4.74 -5.88
C GLN A 97 -6.63 -3.78 -5.25
N ARG A 98 -7.26 -2.96 -6.07
CA ARG A 98 -8.24 -1.98 -5.61
C ARG A 98 -9.48 -2.61 -4.98
N ASP A 99 -9.67 -3.91 -5.18
CA ASP A 99 -10.69 -4.66 -4.45
C ASP A 99 -10.53 -4.50 -2.94
N TRP A 100 -9.29 -4.25 -2.48
CA TRP A 100 -8.95 -4.09 -1.06
C TRP A 100 -8.69 -2.63 -0.68
N GLU A 101 -9.23 -1.70 -1.47
CA GLU A 101 -9.04 -0.26 -1.22
C GLU A 101 -9.58 0.15 0.14
N ASP A 102 -10.81 -0.24 0.46
CA ASP A 102 -11.44 0.17 1.70
C ASP A 102 -10.69 -0.34 2.93
N VAL A 103 -10.28 -1.61 2.90
CA VAL A 103 -9.49 -2.19 3.99
C VAL A 103 -8.17 -1.45 4.16
N SER A 104 -7.52 -1.13 3.04
CA SER A 104 -6.21 -0.49 3.07
C SER A 104 -6.28 0.94 3.55
N THR A 105 -7.26 1.71 3.05
CA THR A 105 -7.43 3.10 3.47
C THR A 105 -7.89 3.21 4.91
N ASP A 106 -8.73 2.28 5.36
CA ASP A 106 -9.17 2.25 6.75
C ASP A 106 -8.00 1.92 7.69
N TRP A 107 -7.12 1.02 7.28
CA TRP A 107 -5.94 0.70 8.07
C TRP A 107 -5.02 1.91 8.20
N LEU A 108 -4.76 2.59 7.10
CA LEU A 108 -3.91 3.80 7.10
C LEU A 108 -4.53 4.89 7.98
N TRP A 109 -5.84 5.07 7.89
CA TRP A 109 -6.56 6.02 8.73
C TRP A 109 -6.45 5.64 10.20
N LYS A 110 -6.64 4.37 10.51
CA LYS A 110 -6.60 3.85 11.89
C LYS A 110 -5.28 4.19 12.57
N TRP A 111 -4.19 4.11 11.84
CA TRP A 111 -2.85 4.33 12.39
C TRP A 111 -2.32 5.74 12.15
N GLY A 112 -3.16 6.64 11.67
CA GLY A 112 -2.81 8.04 11.52
C GLY A 112 -1.83 8.32 10.37
N VAL A 113 -1.78 7.45 9.38
CA VAL A 113 -0.94 7.68 8.20
C VAL A 113 -1.73 8.50 7.20
N ASP A 114 -1.41 9.79 7.13
CA ASP A 114 -2.01 10.70 6.15
C ASP A 114 -1.06 10.79 4.96
N TYR A 115 -1.55 10.39 3.79
CA TYR A 115 -0.75 10.33 2.58
C TYR A 115 -1.35 11.26 1.53
N ASP A 116 -0.49 11.67 0.59
CA ASP A 116 -0.96 12.50 -0.52
C ASP A 116 -1.50 11.67 -1.66
N ARG A 117 -0.92 10.49 -1.88
CA ARG A 117 -1.40 9.56 -2.91
C ARG A 117 -1.23 8.11 -2.46
N LEU A 118 -2.22 7.30 -2.80
CA LEU A 118 -2.15 5.86 -2.63
C LEU A 118 -2.28 5.23 -4.01
N ILE A 119 -1.27 4.48 -4.42
CA ILE A 119 -1.22 3.84 -5.74
C ILE A 119 -1.39 2.34 -5.57
N MET A 120 -2.43 1.80 -6.18
CA MET A 120 -2.81 0.40 -6.06
C MET A 120 -2.96 -0.25 -7.43
N ARG A 121 -2.92 -1.58 -7.48
CA ARG A 121 -3.26 -2.32 -8.70
C ARG A 121 -4.75 -2.17 -8.98
N GLY A 122 -5.12 -2.30 -10.26
CA GLY A 122 -6.52 -2.27 -10.66
C GLY A 122 -7.31 -3.47 -10.15
N MET A 123 -8.63 -3.32 -10.14
CA MET A 123 -9.52 -4.40 -9.69
C MET A 123 -9.39 -5.61 -10.61
N LYS A 124 -9.32 -6.80 -10.00
CA LYS A 124 -9.26 -8.07 -10.71
C LYS A 124 -8.13 -8.12 -11.75
N ASP A 125 -7.00 -7.49 -11.43
CA ASP A 125 -5.82 -7.53 -12.28
C ASP A 125 -5.31 -8.97 -12.38
N LYS A 126 -5.26 -9.49 -13.61
CA LYS A 126 -4.85 -10.87 -13.86
C LYS A 126 -3.33 -11.02 -13.99
N ARG A 127 -2.60 -9.92 -14.05
CA ARG A 127 -1.14 -9.99 -14.10
C ARG A 127 -0.60 -10.54 -12.80
N SER A 128 0.49 -11.28 -12.87
CA SER A 128 1.14 -11.78 -11.67
C SER A 128 1.64 -10.58 -10.85
N ALA A 129 1.37 -10.60 -9.56
CA ALA A 129 1.94 -9.59 -8.68
C ALA A 129 3.44 -9.85 -8.54
N PRO A 130 4.26 -8.80 -8.49
CA PRO A 130 5.66 -8.98 -8.12
C PRO A 130 5.72 -9.58 -6.72
N GLU A 131 6.50 -10.59 -6.56
CA GLU A 131 6.65 -11.27 -5.28
C GLU A 131 7.95 -10.90 -4.60
#